data_6f99c95292440b584c393e5e13269d43
#
_entry.id   6f99c95292440b584c393e5e13269d43
#
_cell.length_a   1.000
_cell.length_b   1.000
_cell.length_c   1.000
_cell.angle_alpha   90.00
_cell.angle_beta   90.00
_cell.angle_gamma   90.00
#
_symmetry.space_group_name_H-M   'P 1'
#
loop_
_entity.id
_entity.type
_entity.pdbx_description
1 polymer ?
#
loop_
_entity_poly.entity_id
_entity_poly.type
_entity_poly.pdbx_seq_one_letter_code
_entity_poly.pdbx_strand_id
1 'polypeptide(L)'
;MNIGVPQMHESPSGDSLAASPTAAPLPGGKAFRVGLFLLGSFFTLLFASSAMAATTSVNLRSAAPFSVLAGSTVTNTGPTTISSDLGLSPGSSVTGAPHVIGATHIDDAVAIAAKKDLTTAYNDAASRASNGSAGTDLAGKVFPPGVRTAGSSLLLSSGTVTLNAEGNPNAVFIFQIGSTLTTASNTTVSLINGAQACNVFWQVGSSATLGTGTAFVGTIMAQASITANTAATVRGRLLAQTGAVTLDSNAITTANCASGGGGAEGGKGSGGSGGSGGKGSGSGGSGSGGSGGKGSGSGGKSSGGSEPPKGHEGHEGHEGSNSGPKGCHGEVAA
;
A
#
# COMPACT_ATOMS: atom_id res chain seq x y z
N MET A 1 -44.15 -4.76 47.06
CA MET A 1 -44.00 -3.31 47.04
C MET A 1 -44.02 -2.84 45.59
N ASN A 2 -44.86 -1.97 45.35
CA ASN A 2 -45.68 -1.55 44.30
C ASN A 2 -44.95 -0.95 43.06
N ILE A 3 -45.34 -1.37 41.96
CA ILE A 3 -45.16 -1.12 40.57
C ILE A 3 -45.68 0.27 40.21
N GLY A 4 -44.91 1.07 39.49
CA GLY A 4 -45.34 2.31 38.85
C GLY A 4 -45.04 2.30 37.36
N VAL A 5 -46.08 2.09 36.55
CA VAL A 5 -46.09 2.26 35.09
C VAL A 5 -46.56 3.69 34.79
N PRO A 6 -45.92 4.50 33.97
CA PRO A 6 -46.55 5.72 33.45
C PRO A 6 -47.23 5.47 32.13
N GLN A 7 -48.44 5.98 32.08
CA GLN A 7 -49.46 6.01 31.05
C GLN A 7 -49.07 6.80 29.80
N MET A 8 -49.52 6.32 28.69
CA MET A 8 -49.57 6.99 27.37
C MET A 8 -50.50 8.20 27.41
N HIS A 9 -50.06 9.27 26.76
CA HIS A 9 -50.91 10.43 26.50
C HIS A 9 -51.21 10.51 25.01
N GLU A 10 -52.48 10.32 24.69
CA GLU A 10 -53.05 10.49 23.35
C GLU A 10 -53.23 11.98 23.04
N SER A 11 -52.89 12.39 21.81
CA SER A 11 -53.21 13.71 21.28
C SER A 11 -54.43 13.62 20.37
N PRO A 12 -55.34 14.61 20.42
CA PRO A 12 -56.52 14.60 19.59
C PRO A 12 -56.30 15.20 18.21
N SER A 13 -56.96 14.60 17.25
CA SER A 13 -57.12 15.02 15.86
C SER A 13 -57.82 16.38 15.75
N GLY A 14 -57.28 17.27 14.93
CA GLY A 14 -57.91 18.50 14.52
C GLY A 14 -58.11 18.52 13.00
N ASP A 15 -59.32 18.24 12.58
CA ASP A 15 -59.83 18.48 11.22
C ASP A 15 -59.89 20.00 10.95
N SER A 16 -59.30 20.46 9.85
CA SER A 16 -59.55 21.78 9.31
C SER A 16 -59.81 21.70 7.80
N LEU A 17 -61.11 21.87 7.50
CA LEU A 17 -61.65 22.03 6.17
C LEU A 17 -61.17 23.35 5.54
N ALA A 18 -60.48 23.29 4.44
CA ALA A 18 -60.11 24.46 3.62
C ALA A 18 -61.14 24.62 2.47
N ALA A 19 -61.75 25.75 2.45
CA ALA A 19 -62.69 26.21 1.46
C ALA A 19 -62.01 26.61 0.15
N SER A 20 -62.61 26.18 -0.98
CA SER A 20 -62.23 26.61 -2.33
C SER A 20 -62.76 28.03 -2.62
N PRO A 21 -61.99 28.92 -3.27
CA PRO A 21 -62.52 30.15 -3.81
C PRO A 21 -63.14 29.98 -5.22
N THR A 22 -64.34 30.43 -5.36
CA THR A 22 -65.16 30.53 -6.57
C THR A 22 -64.53 31.51 -7.59
N ALA A 23 -64.50 31.10 -8.85
CA ALA A 23 -64.04 31.93 -9.97
C ALA A 23 -65.18 32.88 -10.42
N ALA A 24 -64.88 34.17 -10.56
CA ALA A 24 -65.69 35.20 -11.16
C ALA A 24 -65.39 35.38 -12.67
N PRO A 25 -66.35 35.70 -13.53
CA PRO A 25 -66.16 35.83 -14.97
C PRO A 25 -65.66 37.22 -15.35
N LEU A 26 -64.69 37.28 -16.34
CA LEU A 26 -64.12 38.46 -16.95
C LEU A 26 -65.06 39.04 -18.07
N PRO A 27 -65.13 40.38 -18.20
CA PRO A 27 -65.81 41.00 -19.33
C PRO A 27 -64.83 41.12 -20.51
N GLY A 28 -65.42 40.96 -21.74
CA GLY A 28 -64.68 41.01 -23.00
C GLY A 28 -64.11 42.41 -23.37
N GLY A 29 -63.03 42.40 -24.07
CA GLY A 29 -62.39 43.63 -24.59
C GLY A 29 -61.31 43.36 -25.60
N LYS A 30 -61.67 43.45 -26.91
CA LYS A 30 -60.86 43.90 -28.07
C LYS A 30 -59.46 43.34 -28.30
N ALA A 31 -59.38 42.60 -29.39
CA ALA A 31 -58.16 42.13 -30.03
C ALA A 31 -57.16 43.31 -30.35
N PHE A 32 -55.90 43.15 -29.80
CA PHE A 32 -54.77 43.93 -30.30
C PHE A 32 -53.73 42.90 -30.78
N ARG A 33 -53.55 42.85 -32.08
CA ARG A 33 -52.46 42.07 -32.72
C ARG A 33 -51.16 42.82 -32.49
N VAL A 34 -50.30 42.35 -31.63
CA VAL A 34 -48.92 42.79 -31.52
C VAL A 34 -48.02 41.56 -31.68
N GLY A 35 -47.04 41.75 -32.55
CA GLY A 35 -46.21 40.71 -33.11
C GLY A 35 -45.40 39.90 -32.07
N LEU A 36 -45.31 38.65 -32.40
CA LEU A 36 -44.52 37.62 -31.74
C LEU A 36 -43.03 37.84 -32.05
N PHE A 37 -42.29 38.46 -31.14
CA PHE A 37 -40.87 38.34 -31.09
C PHE A 37 -40.50 37.26 -30.07
N LEU A 38 -40.28 36.05 -30.57
CA LEU A 38 -39.65 34.97 -29.85
C LEU A 38 -38.15 35.28 -29.65
N LEU A 39 -37.79 36.00 -28.61
CA LEU A 39 -36.43 35.94 -28.06
C LEU A 39 -36.39 34.71 -27.16
N GLY A 40 -36.03 33.57 -27.76
CA GLY A 40 -35.66 32.37 -27.04
C GLY A 40 -34.33 32.61 -26.30
N SER A 41 -34.39 33.04 -25.04
CA SER A 41 -33.23 33.10 -24.15
C SER A 41 -32.86 31.67 -23.82
N PHE A 42 -31.94 31.11 -24.60
CA PHE A 42 -31.31 29.80 -24.33
C PHE A 42 -30.38 30.00 -23.15
N PHE A 43 -30.93 29.82 -21.95
CA PHE A 43 -30.13 29.80 -20.72
C PHE A 43 -29.38 28.47 -20.70
N THR A 44 -28.22 28.43 -21.36
CA THR A 44 -27.26 27.33 -21.22
C THR A 44 -26.70 27.38 -19.80
N LEU A 45 -27.23 26.52 -18.92
CA LEU A 45 -26.60 26.20 -17.65
C LEU A 45 -25.24 25.55 -17.99
N LEU A 46 -24.18 26.33 -17.89
CA LEU A 46 -22.81 25.84 -17.84
C LEU A 46 -22.67 25.13 -16.48
N PHE A 47 -22.86 23.83 -16.47
CA PHE A 47 -22.36 22.99 -15.39
C PHE A 47 -20.84 23.03 -15.46
N ALA A 48 -20.21 23.92 -14.70
CA ALA A 48 -18.78 23.87 -14.43
C ALA A 48 -18.53 22.58 -13.64
N SER A 49 -18.24 21.48 -14.34
CA SER A 49 -17.67 20.29 -13.71
C SER A 49 -16.35 20.73 -13.12
N SER A 50 -16.29 20.86 -11.80
CA SER A 50 -15.03 21.02 -11.08
C SER A 50 -14.19 19.79 -11.36
N ALA A 51 -13.29 19.88 -12.34
CA ALA A 51 -12.28 18.85 -12.57
C ALA A 51 -11.41 18.81 -11.31
N MET A 52 -11.70 17.88 -10.42
CA MET A 52 -10.80 17.54 -9.32
C MET A 52 -9.47 17.15 -9.95
N ALA A 53 -8.39 17.87 -9.63
CA ALA A 53 -7.07 17.52 -10.10
C ALA A 53 -6.79 16.06 -9.69
N ALA A 54 -6.45 15.23 -10.69
CA ALA A 54 -6.16 13.82 -10.44
C ALA A 54 -4.99 13.71 -9.46
N THR A 55 -5.18 12.95 -8.38
CA THR A 55 -4.12 12.66 -7.42
C THR A 55 -3.01 11.89 -8.12
N THR A 56 -1.79 12.41 -8.13
CA THR A 56 -0.63 11.72 -8.72
C THR A 56 -0.13 10.60 -7.81
N SER A 57 0.47 9.55 -8.39
CA SER A 57 1.09 8.46 -7.61
C SER A 57 2.24 8.98 -6.73
N VAL A 58 2.48 8.33 -5.60
CA VAL A 58 3.62 8.63 -4.72
C VAL A 58 4.88 8.02 -5.32
N ASN A 59 5.92 8.84 -5.52
CA ASN A 59 7.16 8.38 -6.12
C ASN A 59 8.10 7.79 -5.04
N LEU A 60 8.27 6.49 -5.05
CA LEU A 60 9.14 5.76 -4.12
C LEU A 60 10.63 5.81 -4.50
N ARG A 61 10.98 6.26 -5.71
CA ARG A 61 12.38 6.35 -6.21
C ARG A 61 13.17 5.08 -5.93
N SER A 62 14.33 5.19 -5.24
CA SER A 62 15.19 4.04 -4.90
C SER A 62 14.57 3.07 -3.89
N ALA A 63 13.45 3.42 -3.22
CA ALA A 63 12.67 2.50 -2.41
C ALA A 63 11.69 1.62 -3.23
N ALA A 64 11.47 1.92 -4.51
CA ALA A 64 10.51 1.21 -5.35
C ALA A 64 10.82 -0.29 -5.57
N PRO A 65 12.08 -0.76 -5.71
CA PRO A 65 12.40 -2.18 -5.84
C PRO A 65 12.11 -3.00 -4.57
N PHE A 66 12.04 -2.38 -3.40
CA PHE A 66 11.92 -3.11 -2.15
C PHE A 66 10.49 -3.58 -1.89
N SER A 67 10.33 -4.89 -1.67
CA SER A 67 9.11 -5.46 -1.09
C SER A 67 9.07 -5.25 0.43
N VAL A 68 10.23 -5.32 1.08
CA VAL A 68 10.41 -5.11 2.52
C VAL A 68 11.59 -4.17 2.74
N LEU A 69 11.38 -3.11 3.52
CA LEU A 69 12.44 -2.18 3.93
C LEU A 69 12.23 -1.80 5.39
N ALA A 70 13.21 -2.08 6.23
CA ALA A 70 13.14 -1.83 7.67
C ALA A 70 14.19 -0.84 8.16
N GLY A 71 13.94 -0.25 9.34
CA GLY A 71 14.88 0.65 10.01
C GLY A 71 15.80 -0.05 11.01
N SER A 72 15.25 -0.96 11.81
CA SER A 72 15.98 -1.56 12.93
C SER A 72 16.31 -3.03 12.73
N THR A 73 15.32 -3.87 12.43
CA THR A 73 15.48 -5.31 12.23
C THR A 73 14.43 -5.84 11.24
N VAL A 74 14.74 -6.98 10.62
CA VAL A 74 13.73 -7.82 9.96
C VAL A 74 13.71 -9.16 10.69
N THR A 75 12.55 -9.52 11.25
CA THR A 75 12.34 -10.79 11.94
C THR A 75 11.34 -11.62 11.17
N ASN A 76 11.66 -12.87 10.89
CA ASN A 76 10.78 -13.78 10.20
C ASN A 76 10.58 -15.06 11.00
N THR A 77 9.35 -15.58 10.97
CA THR A 77 8.98 -16.89 11.48
C THR A 77 8.28 -17.66 10.35
N GLY A 78 8.61 -18.92 10.19
CA GLY A 78 8.03 -19.78 9.17
C GLY A 78 8.41 -19.42 7.72
N PRO A 79 7.76 -20.05 6.74
CA PRO A 79 8.13 -19.92 5.33
C PRO A 79 7.54 -18.64 4.71
N THR A 80 8.24 -17.51 4.84
CA THR A 80 7.88 -16.26 4.17
C THR A 80 8.59 -16.15 2.81
N THR A 81 7.85 -15.73 1.78
CA THR A 81 8.39 -15.40 0.45
C THR A 81 8.27 -13.91 0.18
N ILE A 82 9.36 -13.30 -0.27
CA ILE A 82 9.50 -11.89 -0.63
C ILE A 82 9.88 -11.82 -2.11
N SER A 83 9.00 -11.29 -2.96
CA SER A 83 9.15 -11.37 -4.43
C SER A 83 10.18 -10.43 -5.03
N SER A 84 10.66 -9.43 -4.27
CA SER A 84 11.64 -8.43 -4.73
C SER A 84 12.64 -8.17 -3.60
N ASP A 85 13.28 -7.00 -3.58
CA ASP A 85 14.37 -6.73 -2.66
C ASP A 85 13.92 -6.64 -1.20
N LEU A 86 14.80 -7.07 -0.29
CA LEU A 86 14.74 -6.83 1.14
C LEU A 86 15.83 -5.84 1.53
N GLY A 87 15.47 -4.79 2.24
CA GLY A 87 16.40 -3.76 2.72
C GLY A 87 16.32 -3.54 4.23
N LEU A 88 17.46 -3.22 4.83
CA LEU A 88 17.59 -2.89 6.23
C LEU A 88 18.68 -1.83 6.40
N SER A 89 18.37 -0.68 7.03
CA SER A 89 19.32 0.36 7.41
C SER A 89 18.65 1.34 8.40
N PRO A 90 19.35 1.80 9.45
CA PRO A 90 20.71 1.50 9.87
C PRO A 90 20.87 0.16 10.62
N GLY A 91 19.79 -0.60 10.81
CA GLY A 91 19.84 -1.92 11.44
C GLY A 91 20.62 -2.93 10.59
N SER A 92 21.10 -4.00 11.23
CA SER A 92 21.94 -5.01 10.57
C SER A 92 21.45 -6.46 10.78
N SER A 93 20.34 -6.65 11.52
CA SER A 93 19.89 -8.00 11.88
C SER A 93 18.66 -8.43 11.07
N VAL A 94 18.84 -9.47 10.26
CA VAL A 94 17.75 -10.21 9.59
C VAL A 94 17.74 -11.62 10.18
N THR A 95 16.62 -12.04 10.78
CA THR A 95 16.49 -13.35 11.43
C THR A 95 15.39 -14.18 10.79
N GLY A 96 15.45 -15.52 10.97
CA GLY A 96 14.43 -16.44 10.48
C GLY A 96 14.45 -16.70 8.98
N ALA A 97 15.49 -16.28 8.28
CA ALA A 97 15.80 -16.60 6.87
C ALA A 97 14.59 -16.59 5.92
N PRO A 98 13.93 -15.43 5.69
CA PRO A 98 12.86 -15.36 4.70
C PRO A 98 13.41 -15.68 3.31
N HIS A 99 12.61 -16.32 2.44
CA HIS A 99 12.97 -16.56 1.05
C HIS A 99 12.82 -15.28 0.23
N VAL A 100 13.95 -14.60 -0.06
CA VAL A 100 14.00 -13.38 -0.87
C VAL A 100 14.35 -13.75 -2.31
N ILE A 101 13.47 -13.42 -3.28
CA ILE A 101 13.71 -13.65 -4.72
C ILE A 101 14.62 -12.56 -5.28
N GLY A 102 14.48 -11.33 -4.80
CA GLY A 102 15.34 -10.20 -5.16
C GLY A 102 16.67 -10.19 -4.39
N ALA A 103 17.32 -9.04 -4.35
CA ALA A 103 18.53 -8.81 -3.58
C ALA A 103 18.24 -8.52 -2.10
N THR A 104 19.22 -8.80 -1.24
CA THR A 104 19.19 -8.41 0.18
C THR A 104 20.25 -7.35 0.42
N HIS A 105 19.83 -6.20 0.92
CA HIS A 105 20.66 -5.02 1.18
C HIS A 105 20.65 -4.71 2.67
N ILE A 106 21.79 -4.88 3.34
CA ILE A 106 21.94 -4.66 4.78
C ILE A 106 22.95 -3.55 5.02
N ASP A 107 22.45 -2.40 5.44
CA ASP A 107 23.20 -1.18 5.75
C ASP A 107 24.23 -0.78 4.68
N ASP A 108 23.93 -1.14 3.44
CA ASP A 108 24.72 -0.77 2.26
C ASP A 108 24.20 0.54 1.62
N ALA A 109 24.92 1.04 0.63
CA ALA A 109 24.59 2.29 -0.04
C ALA A 109 23.18 2.26 -0.70
N VAL A 110 22.72 1.07 -1.14
CA VAL A 110 21.41 0.88 -1.78
C VAL A 110 20.29 1.00 -0.74
N ALA A 111 20.43 0.29 0.40
CA ALA A 111 19.47 0.38 1.50
C ALA A 111 19.44 1.80 2.10
N ILE A 112 20.58 2.45 2.29
CA ILE A 112 20.68 3.82 2.80
C ILE A 112 19.97 4.81 1.88
N ALA A 113 20.18 4.72 0.56
CA ALA A 113 19.50 5.56 -0.43
C ALA A 113 17.99 5.31 -0.42
N ALA A 114 17.56 4.04 -0.36
CA ALA A 114 16.15 3.67 -0.29
C ALA A 114 15.45 4.21 0.96
N LYS A 115 16.11 4.19 2.11
CA LYS A 115 15.59 4.78 3.36
C LYS A 115 15.39 6.28 3.26
N LYS A 116 16.31 7.01 2.64
CA LYS A 116 16.20 8.45 2.38
C LYS A 116 15.01 8.76 1.46
N ASP A 117 14.86 7.98 0.40
CA ASP A 117 13.77 8.18 -0.55
C ASP A 117 12.42 7.75 0.02
N LEU A 118 12.39 6.73 0.90
CA LEU A 118 11.20 6.38 1.68
C LEU A 118 10.73 7.55 2.54
N THR A 119 11.66 8.25 3.21
CA THR A 119 11.32 9.44 4.01
C THR A 119 10.71 10.53 3.13
N THR A 120 11.26 10.75 1.93
CA THR A 120 10.72 11.72 0.97
C THR A 120 9.31 11.32 0.51
N ALA A 121 9.09 10.05 0.17
CA ALA A 121 7.79 9.51 -0.26
C ALA A 121 6.73 9.56 0.86
N TYR A 122 7.14 9.24 2.09
CA TYR A 122 6.28 9.34 3.27
C TYR A 122 5.79 10.77 3.50
N ASN A 123 6.72 11.75 3.47
CA ASN A 123 6.40 13.15 3.66
C ASN A 123 5.54 13.71 2.52
N ASP A 124 5.79 13.30 1.27
CA ASP A 124 4.93 13.62 0.14
C ASP A 124 3.50 13.12 0.37
N ALA A 125 3.34 11.84 0.72
CA ALA A 125 2.02 11.27 0.99
C ALA A 125 1.31 11.96 2.17
N ALA A 126 2.04 12.29 3.24
CA ALA A 126 1.51 12.95 4.44
C ALA A 126 1.06 14.40 4.21
N SER A 127 1.72 15.12 3.29
CA SER A 127 1.46 16.53 3.02
C SER A 127 0.31 16.80 2.04
N ARG A 128 -0.19 15.77 1.38
CA ARG A 128 -1.24 15.94 0.36
C ARG A 128 -2.57 16.34 0.97
N ALA A 129 -3.29 17.25 0.31
CA ALA A 129 -4.59 17.71 0.76
C ALA A 129 -5.60 16.55 0.76
N SER A 130 -6.32 16.39 1.86
CA SER A 130 -7.34 15.35 2.02
C SER A 130 -8.59 15.69 1.22
N ASN A 131 -9.15 14.67 0.54
CA ASN A 131 -10.45 14.73 -0.12
C ASN A 131 -11.59 14.26 0.79
N GLY A 132 -11.30 13.85 2.02
CA GLY A 132 -12.31 13.40 2.99
C GLY A 132 -11.78 12.44 4.05
N SER A 133 -12.65 12.08 4.97
CA SER A 133 -12.31 11.17 6.08
C SER A 133 -12.33 9.71 5.66
N ALA A 134 -11.37 8.91 6.16
CA ALA A 134 -11.44 7.46 6.16
C ALA A 134 -12.36 6.91 7.28
N GLY A 135 -12.63 7.75 8.30
CA GLY A 135 -13.25 7.32 9.55
C GLY A 135 -12.27 6.61 10.47
N THR A 136 -12.78 5.81 11.39
CA THR A 136 -11.97 5.02 12.33
C THR A 136 -11.92 3.53 11.96
N ASP A 137 -12.87 3.06 11.14
CA ASP A 137 -12.96 1.68 10.69
C ASP A 137 -13.30 1.63 9.19
N LEU A 138 -12.63 0.76 8.46
CA LEU A 138 -12.77 0.56 7.02
C LEU A 138 -13.77 -0.56 6.65
N ALA A 139 -14.25 -1.34 7.64
CA ALA A 139 -15.09 -2.51 7.41
C ALA A 139 -16.33 -2.19 6.55
N GLY A 140 -16.49 -2.89 5.43
CA GLY A 140 -17.59 -2.73 4.51
C GLY A 140 -17.62 -1.43 3.70
N LYS A 141 -16.62 -0.56 3.83
CA LYS A 141 -16.57 0.72 3.11
C LYS A 141 -16.05 0.56 1.70
N VAL A 142 -16.53 1.47 0.83
CA VAL A 142 -16.08 1.64 -0.54
C VAL A 142 -15.51 3.04 -0.69
N PHE A 143 -14.28 3.16 -1.17
CA PHE A 143 -13.62 4.45 -1.38
C PHE A 143 -13.39 4.71 -2.87
N PRO A 144 -13.77 5.90 -3.38
CA PRO A 144 -13.31 6.40 -4.65
C PRO A 144 -11.85 6.90 -4.55
N PRO A 145 -11.19 7.20 -5.70
CA PRO A 145 -9.82 7.73 -5.72
C PRO A 145 -9.64 8.99 -4.91
N GLY A 146 -8.43 9.21 -4.42
CA GLY A 146 -8.04 10.42 -3.71
C GLY A 146 -7.36 10.16 -2.38
N VAL A 147 -7.27 11.21 -1.56
CA VAL A 147 -6.60 11.21 -0.26
C VAL A 147 -7.64 11.15 0.86
N ARG A 148 -7.52 10.17 1.75
CA ARG A 148 -8.41 9.96 2.90
C ARG A 148 -7.64 10.08 4.19
N THR A 149 -8.16 10.82 5.17
CA THR A 149 -7.48 11.05 6.44
C THR A 149 -8.22 10.37 7.59
N ALA A 150 -7.45 9.67 8.44
CA ALA A 150 -7.86 9.24 9.76
C ALA A 150 -6.97 9.96 10.78
N GLY A 151 -7.53 10.84 11.60
CA GLY A 151 -6.76 11.67 12.54
C GLY A 151 -6.11 10.90 13.68
N SER A 152 -6.48 9.63 13.88
CA SER A 152 -5.96 8.72 14.89
C SER A 152 -5.67 7.34 14.28
N SER A 153 -5.90 6.27 15.01
CA SER A 153 -5.79 4.90 14.51
C SER A 153 -6.89 4.57 13.51
N LEU A 154 -6.56 3.75 12.51
CA LEU A 154 -7.48 3.25 11.50
C LEU A 154 -7.54 1.73 11.58
N LEU A 155 -8.75 1.20 11.63
CA LEU A 155 -9.02 -0.23 11.73
C LEU A 155 -9.60 -0.78 10.42
N LEU A 156 -9.35 -2.04 10.14
CA LEU A 156 -10.19 -2.90 9.31
C LEU A 156 -10.65 -4.02 10.23
N SER A 157 -11.72 -3.78 10.99
CA SER A 157 -12.16 -4.64 12.10
C SER A 157 -12.75 -5.96 11.65
N SER A 158 -13.23 -6.03 10.39
CA SER A 158 -13.80 -7.24 9.79
C SER A 158 -14.01 -7.09 8.29
N GLY A 159 -14.18 -8.22 7.59
CA GLY A 159 -14.64 -8.26 6.21
C GLY A 159 -13.72 -7.57 5.21
N THR A 160 -14.28 -6.73 4.36
CA THR A 160 -13.59 -6.17 3.20
C THR A 160 -13.72 -4.64 3.14
N VAL A 161 -12.61 -3.96 2.86
CA VAL A 161 -12.63 -2.59 2.32
C VAL A 161 -12.44 -2.65 0.81
N THR A 162 -13.21 -1.86 0.07
CA THR A 162 -13.17 -1.85 -1.40
C THR A 162 -12.65 -0.51 -1.92
N LEU A 163 -11.67 -0.55 -2.81
CA LEU A 163 -11.13 0.61 -3.51
C LEU A 163 -11.62 0.57 -4.96
N ASN A 164 -12.45 1.55 -5.31
CA ASN A 164 -13.13 1.62 -6.60
C ASN A 164 -12.47 2.70 -7.46
N ALA A 165 -11.77 2.32 -8.52
CA ALA A 165 -11.11 3.25 -9.43
C ALA A 165 -12.05 3.96 -10.42
N GLU A 166 -13.36 3.64 -10.39
CA GLU A 166 -14.36 4.26 -11.26
C GLU A 166 -14.02 4.18 -12.76
N GLY A 167 -13.34 3.10 -13.15
CA GLY A 167 -12.89 2.86 -14.54
C GLY A 167 -11.55 3.53 -14.91
N ASN A 168 -10.91 4.24 -13.99
CA ASN A 168 -9.62 4.87 -14.24
C ASN A 168 -8.45 3.99 -13.73
N PRO A 169 -7.66 3.35 -14.61
CA PRO A 169 -6.52 2.51 -14.19
C PRO A 169 -5.37 3.30 -13.54
N ASN A 170 -5.35 4.62 -13.69
CA ASN A 170 -4.38 5.50 -13.06
C ASN A 170 -4.88 6.12 -11.74
N ALA A 171 -6.04 5.68 -11.27
CA ALA A 171 -6.61 6.14 -10.00
C ALA A 171 -5.66 5.86 -8.84
N VAL A 172 -5.44 6.87 -7.99
CA VAL A 172 -4.55 6.80 -6.82
C VAL A 172 -5.36 6.89 -5.54
N PHE A 173 -5.01 6.04 -4.59
CA PHE A 173 -5.61 6.00 -3.26
C PHE A 173 -4.52 6.22 -2.22
N ILE A 174 -4.69 7.23 -1.38
CA ILE A 174 -3.76 7.54 -0.28
C ILE A 174 -4.56 7.61 1.02
N PHE A 175 -4.15 6.81 1.99
CA PHE A 175 -4.69 6.85 3.34
C PHE A 175 -3.64 7.47 4.27
N GLN A 176 -3.95 8.64 4.82
CA GLN A 176 -3.14 9.33 5.82
C GLN A 176 -3.67 8.97 7.21
N ILE A 177 -2.88 8.24 7.97
CA ILE A 177 -3.28 7.69 9.27
C ILE A 177 -2.43 8.30 10.35
N GLY A 178 -3.04 9.06 11.25
CA GLY A 178 -2.33 9.84 12.28
C GLY A 178 -1.62 9.00 13.34
N SER A 179 -2.02 7.73 13.52
CA SER A 179 -1.41 6.81 14.50
C SER A 179 -1.19 5.42 13.89
N THR A 180 -1.95 4.41 14.28
CA THR A 180 -1.75 3.01 13.87
C THR A 180 -2.73 2.56 12.79
N LEU A 181 -2.27 1.64 11.94
CA LEU A 181 -3.13 0.84 11.06
C LEU A 181 -3.20 -0.58 11.62
N THR A 182 -4.41 -1.09 11.83
CA THR A 182 -4.60 -2.47 12.31
C THR A 182 -5.69 -3.17 11.51
N THR A 183 -5.39 -4.37 11.01
CA THR A 183 -6.40 -5.21 10.39
C THR A 183 -6.68 -6.42 11.29
N ALA A 184 -7.95 -6.82 11.39
CA ALA A 184 -8.33 -8.08 12.02
C ALA A 184 -7.96 -9.28 11.13
N SER A 185 -8.05 -10.47 11.69
CA SER A 185 -7.76 -11.70 10.95
C SER A 185 -8.76 -11.92 9.80
N ASN A 186 -8.26 -12.46 8.68
CA ASN A 186 -9.03 -12.80 7.48
C ASN A 186 -9.77 -11.62 6.84
N THR A 187 -9.25 -10.41 7.00
CA THR A 187 -9.79 -9.22 6.34
C THR A 187 -9.16 -9.02 4.95
N THR A 188 -9.82 -8.25 4.10
CA THR A 188 -9.42 -8.08 2.71
C THR A 188 -9.46 -6.62 2.29
N VAL A 189 -8.42 -6.18 1.55
CA VAL A 189 -8.45 -4.97 0.74
C VAL A 189 -8.73 -5.37 -0.71
N SER A 190 -9.90 -5.01 -1.23
CA SER A 190 -10.36 -5.36 -2.57
C SER A 190 -10.21 -4.20 -3.55
N LEU A 191 -9.81 -4.48 -4.78
CA LEU A 191 -9.70 -3.52 -5.86
C LEU A 191 -10.75 -3.81 -6.93
N ILE A 192 -11.49 -2.79 -7.35
CA ILE A 192 -12.50 -2.93 -8.41
C ILE A 192 -12.39 -1.82 -9.45
N ASN A 193 -13.02 -2.05 -10.61
CA ASN A 193 -13.16 -1.07 -11.69
C ASN A 193 -11.83 -0.44 -12.14
N GLY A 194 -10.80 -1.27 -12.30
CA GLY A 194 -9.49 -0.85 -12.81
C GLY A 194 -8.51 -0.35 -11.75
N ALA A 195 -8.84 -0.41 -10.45
CA ALA A 195 -7.90 -0.05 -9.38
C ALA A 195 -6.64 -0.94 -9.42
N GLN A 196 -5.47 -0.32 -9.26
CA GLN A 196 -4.18 -1.02 -9.31
C GLN A 196 -3.47 -0.93 -7.96
N ALA A 197 -2.92 -2.06 -7.51
CA ALA A 197 -2.23 -2.17 -6.21
C ALA A 197 -1.02 -1.24 -6.07
N CYS A 198 -0.33 -0.93 -7.18
CA CYS A 198 0.80 -0.01 -7.23
C CYS A 198 0.43 1.45 -6.96
N ASN A 199 -0.86 1.80 -7.06
CA ASN A 199 -1.39 3.14 -6.83
C ASN A 199 -2.12 3.27 -5.48
N VAL A 200 -1.95 2.30 -4.58
CA VAL A 200 -2.53 2.33 -3.23
C VAL A 200 -1.42 2.55 -2.20
N PHE A 201 -1.55 3.60 -1.40
CA PHE A 201 -0.54 4.02 -0.41
C PHE A 201 -1.19 4.22 0.96
N TRP A 202 -0.54 3.65 1.98
CA TRP A 202 -0.93 3.76 3.39
C TRP A 202 0.19 4.46 4.14
N GLN A 203 0.06 5.78 4.36
CA GLN A 203 0.96 6.55 5.20
C GLN A 203 0.49 6.41 6.65
N VAL A 204 1.34 5.82 7.51
CA VAL A 204 1.00 5.45 8.88
C VAL A 204 1.89 6.18 9.87
N GLY A 205 1.29 7.01 10.72
CA GLY A 205 2.00 7.89 11.66
C GLY A 205 2.73 7.16 12.78
N SER A 206 2.46 5.86 12.99
CA SER A 206 3.16 5.01 13.95
C SER A 206 3.40 3.63 13.34
N SER A 207 2.76 2.58 13.84
CA SER A 207 2.98 1.20 13.41
C SER A 207 1.78 0.63 12.66
N ALA A 208 2.04 -0.35 11.79
CA ALA A 208 1.01 -1.13 11.12
C ALA A 208 1.03 -2.59 11.59
N THR A 209 -0.15 -3.16 11.80
CA THR A 209 -0.31 -4.59 12.12
C THR A 209 -1.34 -5.20 11.20
N LEU A 210 -0.92 -6.18 10.41
CA LEU A 210 -1.80 -6.99 9.58
C LEU A 210 -2.17 -8.27 10.32
N GLY A 211 -3.46 -8.51 10.51
CA GLY A 211 -3.98 -9.70 11.18
C GLY A 211 -3.71 -10.99 10.41
N THR A 212 -3.79 -12.11 11.09
CA THR A 212 -3.60 -13.45 10.52
C THR A 212 -4.50 -13.66 9.30
N GLY A 213 -3.94 -14.16 8.20
CA GLY A 213 -4.69 -14.44 6.97
C GLY A 213 -5.26 -13.22 6.26
N THR A 214 -4.84 -12.00 6.61
CA THR A 214 -5.25 -10.78 5.90
C THR A 214 -4.76 -10.78 4.45
N ALA A 215 -5.65 -10.48 3.51
CA ALA A 215 -5.29 -10.19 2.12
C ALA A 215 -5.15 -8.68 1.91
N PHE A 216 -3.94 -8.17 2.00
CA PHE A 216 -3.65 -6.74 1.98
C PHE A 216 -3.15 -6.27 0.61
N VAL A 217 -3.54 -5.05 0.22
CA VAL A 217 -3.12 -4.45 -1.04
C VAL A 217 -2.60 -3.03 -0.82
N GLY A 218 -1.47 -2.72 -1.46
CA GLY A 218 -0.86 -1.40 -1.47
C GLY A 218 0.47 -1.33 -0.72
N THR A 219 1.10 -0.17 -0.79
CA THR A 219 2.37 0.14 -0.12
C THR A 219 2.11 0.73 1.25
N ILE A 220 2.53 0.05 2.31
CA ILE A 220 2.56 0.60 3.67
C ILE A 220 3.87 1.34 3.85
N MET A 221 3.77 2.60 4.24
CA MET A 221 4.87 3.45 4.69
C MET A 221 4.61 3.80 6.14
N ALA A 222 5.23 3.08 7.09
CA ALA A 222 5.04 3.29 8.51
C ALA A 222 6.19 4.08 9.13
N GLN A 223 5.89 5.01 10.01
CA GLN A 223 6.91 5.78 10.75
C GLN A 223 7.71 4.88 11.67
N ALA A 224 7.07 3.92 12.33
CA ALA A 224 7.71 2.98 13.24
C ALA A 224 7.77 1.57 12.62
N SER A 225 7.07 0.60 13.18
CA SER A 225 7.20 -0.81 12.82
C SER A 225 6.04 -1.33 11.97
N ILE A 226 6.28 -2.43 11.27
CA ILE A 226 5.23 -3.15 10.55
C ILE A 226 5.27 -4.62 10.98
N THR A 227 4.12 -5.16 11.37
CA THR A 227 3.95 -6.58 11.69
C THR A 227 2.95 -7.20 10.72
N ALA A 228 3.35 -8.24 10.02
CA ALA A 228 2.46 -9.09 9.25
C ALA A 228 2.34 -10.43 9.99
N ASN A 229 1.18 -10.66 10.62
CA ASN A 229 0.92 -11.89 11.34
C ASN A 229 0.79 -13.09 10.39
N THR A 230 0.69 -14.27 10.97
CA THR A 230 0.72 -15.56 10.29
C THR A 230 -0.15 -15.58 9.03
N ALA A 231 0.46 -15.98 7.91
CA ALA A 231 -0.19 -16.16 6.61
C ALA A 231 -0.88 -14.91 6.03
N ALA A 232 -0.57 -13.72 6.51
CA ALA A 232 -0.99 -12.49 5.84
C ALA A 232 -0.31 -12.40 4.46
N THR A 233 -1.08 -12.06 3.43
CA THR A 233 -0.58 -11.86 2.07
C THR A 233 -0.58 -10.38 1.74
N VAL A 234 0.48 -9.89 1.08
CA VAL A 234 0.62 -8.49 0.72
C VAL A 234 0.92 -8.37 -0.77
N ARG A 235 0.01 -7.77 -1.50
CA ARG A 235 0.28 -7.32 -2.86
C ARG A 235 0.65 -5.84 -2.83
N GLY A 236 1.93 -5.57 -2.61
CA GLY A 236 2.46 -4.23 -2.34
C GLY A 236 3.82 -4.27 -1.66
N ARG A 237 4.03 -3.39 -0.70
CA ARG A 237 5.31 -3.21 0.01
C ARG A 237 5.10 -2.92 1.48
N LEU A 238 6.05 -3.36 2.30
CA LEU A 238 6.12 -3.08 3.74
C LEU A 238 7.38 -2.26 4.04
N LEU A 239 7.23 -0.94 4.16
CA LEU A 239 8.31 0.02 4.25
C LEU A 239 8.24 0.75 5.62
N ALA A 240 9.08 0.33 6.56
CA ALA A 240 9.19 0.91 7.90
C ALA A 240 10.34 1.92 7.99
N GLN A 241 10.09 3.11 8.51
CA GLN A 241 11.09 4.17 8.58
C GLN A 241 12.13 3.93 9.68
N THR A 242 11.68 3.71 10.92
CA THR A 242 12.59 3.62 12.06
C THR A 242 12.58 2.25 12.73
N GLY A 243 11.46 1.55 12.65
CA GLY A 243 11.24 0.32 13.37
C GLY A 243 11.54 -0.95 12.58
N ALA A 244 11.10 -2.06 13.15
CA ALA A 244 11.24 -3.39 12.59
C ALA A 244 10.14 -3.73 11.58
N VAL A 245 10.45 -4.70 10.71
CA VAL A 245 9.43 -5.46 9.97
C VAL A 245 9.43 -6.89 10.50
N THR A 246 8.29 -7.33 11.06
CA THR A 246 8.10 -8.67 11.58
C THR A 246 7.16 -9.45 10.68
N LEU A 247 7.59 -10.63 10.29
CA LEU A 247 6.94 -11.50 9.31
C LEU A 247 6.71 -12.89 9.91
N ASP A 248 5.60 -13.53 9.51
CA ASP A 248 5.28 -14.91 9.87
C ASP A 248 4.53 -15.62 8.74
N SER A 249 5.22 -16.51 8.03
CA SER A 249 4.62 -17.33 6.97
C SER A 249 3.90 -16.49 5.89
N ASN A 250 4.46 -15.36 5.49
CA ASN A 250 3.82 -14.39 4.62
C ASN A 250 4.18 -14.61 3.14
N ALA A 251 3.33 -14.10 2.25
CA ALA A 251 3.63 -13.92 0.82
C ALA A 251 3.55 -12.42 0.49
N ILE A 252 4.71 -11.83 0.17
CA ILE A 252 4.81 -10.40 -0.16
C ILE A 252 5.21 -10.28 -1.62
N THR A 253 4.29 -9.75 -2.44
CA THR A 253 4.46 -9.60 -3.88
C THR A 253 4.43 -8.12 -4.24
N THR A 254 5.53 -7.59 -4.79
CA THR A 254 5.62 -6.22 -5.23
C THR A 254 4.65 -5.97 -6.39
N ALA A 255 3.81 -4.97 -6.26
CA ALA A 255 2.88 -4.58 -7.29
C ALA A 255 3.54 -3.59 -8.26
N ASN A 256 3.51 -3.92 -9.55
CA ASN A 256 3.86 -3.03 -10.64
C ASN A 256 2.58 -2.54 -11.31
N CYS A 257 2.53 -1.25 -11.71
CA CYS A 257 1.43 -0.74 -12.51
C CYS A 257 1.51 -1.31 -13.91
N ALA A 258 0.40 -1.86 -14.39
CA ALA A 258 0.26 -2.15 -15.80
C ALA A 258 0.26 -0.80 -16.56
N SER A 259 1.14 -0.64 -17.54
CA SER A 259 1.08 0.48 -18.47
C SER A 259 -0.30 0.41 -19.14
N GLY A 260 -1.12 1.46 -19.04
CA GLY A 260 -2.54 1.47 -19.37
C GLY A 260 -2.86 1.00 -20.81
N GLY A 261 -2.97 -0.31 -20.93
CA GLY A 261 -3.58 -1.00 -22.04
C GLY A 261 -4.64 -1.91 -21.40
N GLY A 262 -5.93 -1.63 -21.64
CA GLY A 262 -7.04 -2.40 -21.09
C GLY A 262 -6.87 -3.90 -21.36
N GLY A 263 -6.73 -4.67 -20.30
CA GLY A 263 -6.67 -6.11 -20.32
C GLY A 263 -7.10 -6.61 -18.96
N ALA A 264 -8.32 -7.13 -18.89
CA ALA A 264 -8.80 -7.89 -17.76
C ALA A 264 -7.82 -9.03 -17.51
N GLU A 265 -7.22 -9.09 -16.30
CA GLU A 265 -6.54 -10.30 -15.84
C GLU A 265 -7.58 -11.41 -15.59
N GLY A 266 -7.92 -12.11 -16.70
CA GLY A 266 -8.56 -13.40 -16.62
C GLY A 266 -7.58 -14.43 -16.08
N GLY A 267 -7.94 -15.12 -15.02
CA GLY A 267 -7.20 -16.20 -14.42
C GLY A 267 -6.76 -17.21 -15.47
N LYS A 268 -5.46 -17.44 -15.63
CA LYS A 268 -4.93 -18.58 -16.37
C LYS A 268 -5.11 -19.84 -15.53
N GLY A 269 -6.18 -20.56 -15.86
CA GLY A 269 -6.31 -21.97 -15.59
C GLY A 269 -5.28 -22.75 -16.42
N SER A 270 -4.55 -23.61 -15.76
CA SER A 270 -3.69 -24.66 -16.31
C SER A 270 -4.53 -25.61 -17.17
N GLY A 271 -4.10 -25.89 -18.39
CA GLY A 271 -4.72 -26.95 -19.20
C GLY A 271 -4.03 -27.18 -20.54
N GLY A 272 -3.24 -28.23 -20.61
CA GLY A 272 -3.25 -29.26 -21.64
C GLY A 272 -2.76 -29.00 -23.07
N SER A 273 -1.63 -29.53 -23.36
CA SER A 273 -1.20 -30.46 -24.40
C SER A 273 -2.07 -30.63 -25.66
N GLY A 274 -1.43 -30.58 -26.84
CA GLY A 274 -1.90 -31.16 -28.12
C GLY A 274 -1.53 -30.31 -29.32
N GLY A 275 -0.50 -30.54 -30.09
CA GLY A 275 -0.32 -31.51 -31.09
C GLY A 275 -0.56 -31.00 -32.49
N SER A 276 0.41 -31.22 -33.35
CA SER A 276 0.31 -31.42 -34.81
C SER A 276 0.41 -30.24 -35.78
N GLY A 277 1.58 -30.04 -36.44
CA GLY A 277 1.71 -30.55 -37.85
C GLY A 277 1.42 -29.47 -38.90
N GLY A 278 2.45 -29.00 -39.60
CA GLY A 278 2.27 -28.25 -40.85
C GLY A 278 3.60 -28.00 -41.55
N LYS A 279 3.90 -28.82 -42.53
CA LYS A 279 5.04 -28.70 -43.46
C LYS A 279 4.85 -27.48 -44.37
N GLY A 280 5.98 -26.78 -44.70
CA GLY A 280 6.04 -25.83 -45.81
C GLY A 280 7.47 -25.60 -46.24
N SER A 281 7.77 -26.10 -47.44
CA SER A 281 9.03 -26.08 -48.18
C SER A 281 9.38 -24.68 -48.70
N GLY A 282 10.69 -24.46 -48.94
CA GLY A 282 11.14 -23.49 -49.94
C GLY A 282 12.52 -22.89 -49.71
N SER A 283 13.57 -23.56 -50.26
CA SER A 283 14.56 -23.09 -51.26
C SER A 283 15.31 -21.80 -50.90
N GLY A 284 16.63 -21.81 -50.60
CA GLY A 284 17.66 -21.86 -51.61
C GLY A 284 18.51 -20.56 -51.52
N GLY A 285 19.81 -20.68 -51.34
CA GLY A 285 20.74 -19.54 -51.50
C GLY A 285 22.14 -19.80 -50.95
N SER A 286 22.99 -20.24 -51.85
CA SER A 286 24.42 -20.52 -51.70
C SER A 286 25.24 -19.23 -51.45
N GLY A 287 26.37 -19.36 -50.75
CA GLY A 287 27.39 -18.29 -50.76
C GLY A 287 28.57 -18.60 -49.81
N SER A 288 29.54 -19.16 -50.41
CA SER A 288 30.91 -19.52 -50.09
C SER A 288 31.76 -18.45 -49.39
N GLY A 289 32.72 -18.92 -48.55
CA GLY A 289 34.09 -18.46 -48.74
C GLY A 289 34.82 -17.92 -47.54
N GLY A 290 35.93 -18.56 -47.12
CA GLY A 290 37.16 -17.91 -46.71
C GLY A 290 37.54 -18.09 -45.21
N SER A 291 38.27 -19.17 -44.90
CA SER A 291 39.71 -19.23 -44.71
C SER A 291 40.32 -18.38 -43.60
N GLY A 292 40.79 -19.00 -42.52
CA GLY A 292 42.21 -19.10 -42.21
C GLY A 292 42.68 -18.21 -41.06
N GLY A 293 43.28 -18.82 -40.06
CA GLY A 293 44.11 -18.11 -39.11
C GLY A 293 44.42 -18.92 -37.83
N LYS A 294 45.42 -19.80 -37.91
CA LYS A 294 46.10 -20.41 -36.76
C LYS A 294 47.02 -19.43 -36.11
N GLY A 295 47.10 -19.45 -34.78
CA GLY A 295 48.13 -18.77 -34.00
C GLY A 295 48.34 -19.44 -32.64
N SER A 296 49.40 -20.21 -32.56
CA SER A 296 49.93 -20.86 -31.38
C SER A 296 50.78 -19.86 -30.53
N GLY A 297 50.94 -20.16 -29.22
CA GLY A 297 52.02 -19.65 -28.40
C GLY A 297 51.63 -19.61 -26.93
N SER A 298 51.94 -20.64 -26.15
CA SER A 298 53.09 -20.79 -25.25
C SER A 298 53.08 -19.80 -24.07
N GLY A 299 52.77 -20.22 -22.85
CA GLY A 299 53.75 -20.84 -21.94
C GLY A 299 54.25 -19.83 -20.94
N GLY A 300 53.97 -20.00 -19.63
CA GLY A 300 54.59 -19.24 -18.57
C GLY A 300 54.12 -19.69 -17.17
N LYS A 301 54.78 -20.69 -16.62
CA LYS A 301 54.75 -21.03 -15.19
C LYS A 301 55.61 -20.01 -14.43
N SER A 302 55.17 -19.56 -13.26
CA SER A 302 56.06 -19.14 -12.19
C SER A 302 55.34 -19.32 -10.84
N SER A 303 55.98 -20.18 -10.06
CA SER A 303 55.78 -20.51 -8.66
C SER A 303 56.33 -19.41 -7.77
N GLY A 304 55.70 -19.17 -6.61
CA GLY A 304 56.25 -18.37 -5.55
C GLY A 304 55.36 -18.39 -4.32
N GLY A 305 55.64 -19.33 -3.43
CA GLY A 305 55.09 -19.39 -2.09
C GLY A 305 55.72 -18.38 -1.16
N SER A 306 55.01 -17.97 -0.16
CA SER A 306 55.58 -17.47 1.10
C SER A 306 54.56 -17.66 2.23
N GLU A 307 55.03 -18.34 3.27
CA GLU A 307 54.37 -18.71 4.53
C GLU A 307 54.08 -17.48 5.42
N PRO A 308 53.22 -17.66 6.45
CA PRO A 308 52.88 -16.62 7.42
C PRO A 308 53.84 -16.55 8.61
N PRO A 309 53.95 -15.43 9.32
CA PRO A 309 54.69 -15.40 10.59
C PRO A 309 53.79 -15.76 11.77
N LYS A 310 54.35 -16.58 12.63
CA LYS A 310 53.88 -16.99 13.96
C LYS A 310 54.14 -15.89 15.00
N GLY A 311 53.17 -15.75 15.90
CA GLY A 311 53.30 -15.74 17.34
C GLY A 311 54.07 -14.64 18.05
N HIS A 312 53.35 -13.95 18.94
CA HIS A 312 53.94 -13.56 20.24
C HIS A 312 52.89 -13.70 21.34
N GLU A 313 53.23 -14.55 22.30
CA GLU A 313 52.61 -14.74 23.61
C GLU A 313 52.97 -13.59 24.55
N GLY A 314 52.06 -13.31 25.50
CA GLY A 314 52.43 -13.02 26.89
C GLY A 314 52.31 -11.58 27.32
N HIS A 315 51.36 -11.27 28.21
CA HIS A 315 51.69 -10.90 29.59
C HIS A 315 50.44 -10.83 30.46
N GLU A 316 50.60 -11.45 31.61
CA GLU A 316 49.68 -11.60 32.74
C GLU A 316 49.39 -10.27 33.46
N GLY A 317 48.24 -10.24 34.13
CA GLY A 317 48.15 -9.83 35.50
C GLY A 317 47.75 -8.39 35.81
N HIS A 318 46.54 -8.20 36.32
CA HIS A 318 46.36 -7.57 37.62
C HIS A 318 44.93 -7.77 38.15
N GLU A 319 44.90 -8.47 39.30
CA GLU A 319 43.77 -8.50 40.24
C GLU A 319 43.55 -7.11 40.87
N GLY A 320 42.32 -6.85 41.25
CA GLY A 320 41.95 -5.69 42.07
C GLY A 320 40.47 -5.66 42.35
N SER A 321 40.01 -6.45 43.20
CA SER A 321 39.28 -6.32 44.43
C SER A 321 38.48 -5.04 44.67
N ASN A 322 37.21 -5.28 44.93
CA ASN A 322 36.52 -4.91 46.19
C ASN A 322 35.56 -3.71 46.21
N SER A 323 34.41 -3.96 46.78
CA SER A 323 33.53 -3.10 47.58
C SER A 323 32.23 -2.66 46.92
N GLY A 324 31.15 -3.44 47.17
CA GLY A 324 29.88 -2.79 47.50
C GLY A 324 29.96 -2.12 48.87
N PRO A 325 29.01 -1.30 49.26
CA PRO A 325 27.87 -1.82 49.98
C PRO A 325 26.54 -1.02 49.92
N LYS A 326 25.45 -1.72 50.39
CA LYS A 326 24.32 -1.22 51.20
C LYS A 326 23.43 -0.16 50.52
N GLY A 327 22.18 -0.35 50.26
CA GLY A 327 21.11 -0.74 51.16
C GLY A 327 20.54 0.49 51.86
N CYS A 328 19.36 0.98 51.41
CA CYS A 328 18.46 1.67 52.32
C CYS A 328 17.02 1.35 51.92
N HIS A 329 16.35 0.77 52.88
CA HIS A 329 14.91 0.61 53.08
C HIS A 329 14.21 1.99 53.10
N GLY A 330 12.97 2.03 52.69
CA GLY A 330 12.04 3.12 52.90
C GLY A 330 10.67 2.77 52.41
N GLU A 331 9.99 2.12 53.13
CA GLU A 331 8.64 1.82 53.54
C GLU A 331 7.77 3.08 53.69
N VAL A 332 6.44 2.83 53.53
CA VAL A 332 5.20 3.41 54.09
C VAL A 332 4.41 4.37 53.21
N ALA A 333 3.32 3.91 52.64
CA ALA A 333 1.92 4.03 52.97
C ALA A 333 1.28 5.44 53.00
N ALA A 334 0.30 5.64 52.16
CA ALA A 334 -1.10 5.96 52.49
C ALA A 334 -1.92 5.87 51.19
#